data_052c41019a7938f9a974c99cba77be7b
#
_entry.id   052c41019a7938f9a974c99cba77be7b
#
_cell.length_a   1.000
_cell.length_b   1.000
_cell.length_c   1.000
_cell.angle_alpha   90.00
_cell.angle_beta   90.00
_cell.angle_gamma   90.00
#
_symmetry.space_group_name_H-M   'P 1'
#
loop_
_entity.id
_entity.type
_entity.pdbx_description
1 polymer ?
#
loop_
_entity_poly.entity_id
_entity_poly.type
_entity_poly.pdbx_seq_one_letter_code
_entity_poly.pdbx_strand_id
1 'polypeptide(L)'
;MDKKVMVLKVGGSIMYDHLLNINFDLFKRLKIWYYEHREDFEKMAFVTGGGGLSRSMQDRIADNIGGDEYLHSIAMSLTQTNATILASFFEDNDIFLPKTLGSAYEFLVYPKGKTMVSGGLKVGWSTDMDAAIFADILDADRVYKISDIDYVYDKDPKEFFDAKPIKDMTWKEYFKTFNVVQGEQHKPNGKMPLDVECAQYCARKGISFLITGGKLLEEEDDISKILKKGTFVHP
;
A
#
# COMPACT_ATOMS: atom_id res chain seq x y z
N MET A 1 28.13 -2.57 -0.67
CA MET A 1 27.18 -2.04 0.32
C MET A 1 25.81 -2.36 -0.20
N ASP A 2 25.05 -3.13 0.56
CA ASP A 2 23.69 -3.48 0.17
C ASP A 2 22.85 -2.20 0.11
N LYS A 3 22.24 -1.96 -1.03
CA LYS A 3 21.36 -0.81 -1.24
C LYS A 3 20.17 -0.93 -0.29
N LYS A 4 20.09 -0.04 0.69
CA LYS A 4 18.89 0.02 1.52
C LYS A 4 17.81 0.75 0.76
N VAL A 5 16.76 0.03 0.41
CA VAL A 5 15.57 0.56 -0.26
C VAL A 5 14.35 0.38 0.63
N MET A 6 13.49 1.40 0.68
CA MET A 6 12.23 1.35 1.40
C MET A 6 11.07 1.47 0.41
N VAL A 7 10.17 0.50 0.40
CA VAL A 7 8.87 0.62 -0.26
C VAL A 7 7.78 0.52 0.80
N LEU A 8 7.08 1.63 1.04
CA LEU A 8 6.03 1.74 2.04
C LEU A 8 4.68 2.04 1.37
N LYS A 9 3.79 1.07 1.43
CA LYS A 9 2.41 1.25 1.00
C LYS A 9 1.55 1.76 2.16
N VAL A 10 0.98 2.94 2.00
CA VAL A 10 0.05 3.54 2.96
C VAL A 10 -1.38 3.28 2.50
N GLY A 11 -2.11 2.48 3.26
CA GLY A 11 -3.50 2.14 2.96
C GLY A 11 -4.39 3.39 2.98
N GLY A 12 -5.20 3.58 1.94
CA GLY A 12 -6.14 4.69 1.92
C GLY A 12 -7.19 4.63 3.02
N SER A 13 -7.48 3.44 3.55
CA SER A 13 -8.43 3.23 4.66
C SER A 13 -8.00 3.87 5.98
N ILE A 14 -6.69 4.08 6.18
CA ILE A 14 -6.14 4.71 7.38
C ILE A 14 -5.85 6.21 7.20
N MET A 15 -5.91 6.71 5.96
CA MET A 15 -5.69 8.13 5.65
C MET A 15 -6.90 9.00 6.01
N TYR A 16 -8.06 8.39 6.19
CA TYR A 16 -9.32 9.05 6.50
C TYR A 16 -10.06 8.32 7.61
N ASP A 17 -10.81 9.06 8.41
CA ASP A 17 -11.78 8.47 9.34
C ASP A 17 -13.08 8.07 8.60
N HIS A 18 -14.05 7.57 9.34
CA HIS A 18 -15.35 7.13 8.81
C HIS A 18 -16.21 8.28 8.23
N LEU A 19 -15.90 9.53 8.59
CA LEU A 19 -16.55 10.75 8.06
C LEU A 19 -15.75 11.37 6.90
N LEU A 20 -14.69 10.69 6.43
CA LEU A 20 -13.76 11.16 5.40
C LEU A 20 -12.94 12.38 5.81
N ASN A 21 -12.78 12.66 7.11
CA ASN A 21 -11.81 13.63 7.58
C ASN A 21 -10.40 13.03 7.47
N ILE A 22 -9.44 13.89 7.12
CA ILE A 22 -8.04 13.46 6.99
C ILE A 22 -7.48 13.08 8.36
N ASN A 23 -6.80 11.95 8.45
CA ASN A 23 -6.09 11.49 9.64
C ASN A 23 -4.76 12.24 9.79
N PHE A 24 -4.81 13.47 10.27
CA PHE A 24 -3.64 14.32 10.46
C PHE A 24 -2.60 13.74 11.43
N ASP A 25 -3.05 12.94 12.39
CA ASP A 25 -2.14 12.30 13.33
C ASP A 25 -1.22 11.29 12.63
N LEU A 26 -1.78 10.40 11.82
CA LEU A 26 -1.00 9.47 11.00
C LEU A 26 0.01 10.21 10.12
N PHE A 27 -0.40 11.30 9.47
CA PHE A 27 0.51 12.04 8.60
C PHE A 27 1.66 12.71 9.35
N LYS A 28 1.40 13.25 10.55
CA LYS A 28 2.46 13.78 11.42
C LYS A 28 3.46 12.69 11.84
N ARG A 29 2.96 11.51 12.21
CA ARG A 29 3.79 10.35 12.59
C ARG A 29 4.64 9.88 11.42
N LEU A 30 4.05 9.77 10.20
CA LEU A 30 4.78 9.43 8.97
C LEU A 30 5.83 10.49 8.62
N LYS A 31 5.53 11.80 8.80
CA LYS A 31 6.48 12.90 8.59
C LYS A 31 7.67 12.79 9.54
N ILE A 32 7.43 12.59 10.83
CA ILE A 32 8.50 12.43 11.84
C ILE A 32 9.38 11.25 11.43
N TRP A 33 8.77 10.08 11.19
CA TRP A 33 9.49 8.88 10.79
C TRP A 33 10.30 9.08 9.49
N TYR A 34 9.73 9.77 8.50
CA TYR A 34 10.40 10.09 7.24
C TYR A 34 11.70 10.90 7.49
N TYR A 35 11.62 11.98 8.26
CA TYR A 35 12.79 12.81 8.53
C TYR A 35 13.85 12.12 9.40
N GLU A 36 13.46 11.23 10.28
CA GLU A 36 14.40 10.45 11.10
C GLU A 36 15.16 9.38 10.30
N HIS A 37 14.55 8.87 9.22
CA HIS A 37 15.06 7.70 8.50
C HIS A 37 15.43 7.93 7.03
N ARG A 38 15.10 9.06 6.42
CA ARG A 38 15.31 9.26 4.98
C ARG A 38 16.79 9.14 4.56
N GLU A 39 17.72 9.41 5.45
CA GLU A 39 19.15 9.27 5.17
C GLU A 39 19.66 7.82 5.33
N ASP A 40 18.87 6.92 5.93
CA ASP A 40 19.20 5.50 6.05
C ASP A 40 19.00 4.74 4.73
N PHE A 41 18.27 5.33 3.78
CA PHE A 41 17.89 4.70 2.52
C PHE A 41 18.48 5.43 1.31
N GLU A 42 18.86 4.66 0.29
CA GLU A 42 19.27 5.18 -1.01
C GLU A 42 18.05 5.64 -1.81
N LYS A 43 16.94 4.90 -1.70
CA LYS A 43 15.64 5.19 -2.32
C LYS A 43 14.51 4.89 -1.37
N MET A 44 13.51 5.76 -1.39
CA MET A 44 12.23 5.55 -0.70
C MET A 44 11.07 5.72 -1.67
N ALA A 45 10.15 4.79 -1.69
CA ALA A 45 8.92 4.87 -2.45
C ALA A 45 7.71 4.70 -1.51
N PHE A 46 6.90 5.75 -1.41
CA PHE A 46 5.61 5.70 -0.72
C PHE A 46 4.50 5.53 -1.76
N VAL A 47 3.59 4.59 -1.50
CA VAL A 47 2.44 4.35 -2.40
C VAL A 47 1.15 4.48 -1.61
N THR A 48 0.27 5.40 -2.00
CA THR A 48 -1.00 5.65 -1.31
C THR A 48 -2.17 4.94 -1.97
N GLY A 49 -3.06 4.38 -1.16
CA GLY A 49 -4.33 3.81 -1.61
C GLY A 49 -5.45 4.84 -1.71
N GLY A 50 -6.58 4.45 -2.29
CA GLY A 50 -7.77 5.30 -2.44
C GLY A 50 -8.65 5.40 -1.19
N GLY A 51 -8.75 4.29 -0.44
CA GLY A 51 -9.47 4.22 0.83
C GLY A 51 -10.97 4.50 0.75
N GLY A 52 -11.51 5.01 1.86
CA GLY A 52 -12.92 5.37 1.99
C GLY A 52 -13.38 6.41 0.99
N LEU A 53 -12.52 7.40 0.71
CA LEU A 53 -12.82 8.45 -0.27
C LEU A 53 -13.06 7.87 -1.68
N SER A 54 -12.19 6.99 -2.13
CA SER A 54 -12.32 6.34 -3.44
C SER A 54 -13.55 5.43 -3.50
N ARG A 55 -13.78 4.61 -2.48
CA ARG A 55 -14.97 3.75 -2.41
C ARG A 55 -16.26 4.57 -2.41
N SER A 56 -16.36 5.56 -1.53
CA SER A 56 -17.55 6.42 -1.47
C SER A 56 -17.85 7.13 -2.78
N MET A 57 -16.82 7.58 -3.51
CA MET A 57 -17.02 8.19 -4.82
C MET A 57 -17.50 7.15 -5.84
N GLN A 58 -16.86 6.00 -5.93
CA GLN A 58 -17.26 4.94 -6.86
C GLN A 58 -18.70 4.49 -6.61
N ASP A 59 -19.08 4.24 -5.36
CA ASP A 59 -20.45 3.80 -4.98
C ASP A 59 -21.53 4.81 -5.40
N ARG A 60 -21.21 6.13 -5.30
CA ARG A 60 -22.17 7.20 -5.64
C ARG A 60 -22.38 7.39 -7.14
N ILE A 61 -21.41 7.03 -7.95
CA ILE A 61 -21.44 7.28 -9.40
C ILE A 61 -21.61 6.02 -10.23
N ALA A 62 -21.47 4.83 -9.65
CA ALA A 62 -21.47 3.55 -10.36
C ALA A 62 -22.70 3.38 -11.27
N ASP A 63 -23.89 3.69 -10.76
CA ASP A 63 -25.14 3.55 -11.50
C ASP A 63 -25.32 4.55 -12.66
N ASN A 64 -24.47 5.61 -12.69
CA ASN A 64 -24.60 6.71 -13.65
C ASN A 64 -23.42 6.78 -14.64
N ILE A 65 -22.42 5.93 -14.47
CA ILE A 65 -21.23 5.90 -15.33
C ILE A 65 -21.21 4.61 -16.14
N GLY A 66 -21.05 4.75 -17.44
CA GLY A 66 -20.94 3.60 -18.35
C GLY A 66 -19.55 2.98 -18.33
N GLY A 67 -19.42 1.85 -17.63
CA GLY A 67 -18.26 0.97 -17.69
C GLY A 67 -17.24 1.12 -16.55
N ASP A 68 -16.70 -0.02 -16.15
CA ASP A 68 -15.75 -0.16 -15.03
C ASP A 68 -14.44 0.60 -15.25
N GLU A 69 -14.04 0.81 -16.51
CA GLU A 69 -12.81 1.53 -16.84
C GLU A 69 -12.82 2.97 -16.33
N TYR A 70 -13.96 3.67 -16.42
CA TYR A 70 -14.09 5.02 -15.87
C TYR A 70 -14.06 5.02 -14.35
N LEU A 71 -14.68 4.03 -13.69
CA LEU A 71 -14.61 3.88 -12.24
C LEU A 71 -13.17 3.64 -11.77
N HIS A 72 -12.42 2.78 -12.44
CA HIS A 72 -11.01 2.54 -12.17
C HIS A 72 -10.16 3.80 -12.39
N SER A 73 -10.43 4.57 -13.45
CA SER A 73 -9.71 5.81 -13.75
C SER A 73 -9.94 6.87 -12.66
N ILE A 74 -11.18 7.02 -12.19
CA ILE A 74 -11.53 7.91 -11.09
C ILE A 74 -10.87 7.47 -9.79
N ALA A 75 -10.93 6.16 -9.48
CA ALA A 75 -10.26 5.59 -8.31
C ALA A 75 -8.75 5.87 -8.34
N MET A 76 -8.10 5.66 -9.48
CA MET A 76 -6.67 5.96 -9.67
C MET A 76 -6.37 7.45 -9.43
N SER A 77 -7.19 8.36 -9.96
CA SER A 77 -7.01 9.81 -9.76
C SER A 77 -7.12 10.20 -8.27
N LEU A 78 -8.02 9.55 -7.52
CA LEU A 78 -8.15 9.76 -6.08
C LEU A 78 -6.94 9.24 -5.30
N THR A 79 -6.33 8.12 -5.71
CA THR A 79 -5.07 7.67 -5.11
C THR A 79 -3.93 8.66 -5.38
N GLN A 80 -3.86 9.27 -6.56
CA GLN A 80 -2.88 10.31 -6.88
C GLN A 80 -3.12 11.61 -6.09
N THR A 81 -4.37 11.94 -5.81
CA THR A 81 -4.72 13.04 -4.89
C THR A 81 -4.19 12.74 -3.49
N ASN A 82 -4.40 11.52 -2.99
CA ASN A 82 -3.87 11.08 -1.70
C ASN A 82 -2.34 11.15 -1.64
N ALA A 83 -1.65 10.78 -2.72
CA ALA A 83 -0.20 10.93 -2.82
C ALA A 83 0.24 12.40 -2.70
N THR A 84 -0.48 13.29 -3.37
CA THR A 84 -0.20 14.74 -3.30
C THR A 84 -0.41 15.26 -1.87
N ILE A 85 -1.48 14.83 -1.19
CA ILE A 85 -1.75 15.20 0.21
C ILE A 85 -0.61 14.70 1.11
N LEU A 86 -0.20 13.42 1.01
CA LEU A 86 0.89 12.88 1.83
C LEU A 86 2.20 13.62 1.58
N ALA A 87 2.56 13.87 0.31
CA ALA A 87 3.78 14.60 -0.05
C ALA A 87 3.77 16.03 0.51
N SER A 88 2.62 16.71 0.50
CA SER A 88 2.49 18.06 1.07
C SER A 88 2.77 18.10 2.57
N PHE A 89 2.47 17.01 3.30
CA PHE A 89 2.79 16.89 4.72
C PHE A 89 4.26 16.69 5.00
N PHE A 90 4.99 16.04 4.10
CA PHE A 90 6.44 15.88 4.26
C PHE A 90 7.18 17.21 4.12
N GLU A 91 6.62 18.20 3.41
CA GLU A 91 7.22 19.54 3.24
C GLU A 91 8.67 19.47 2.68
N ASP A 92 8.93 18.47 1.86
CA ASP A 92 10.23 18.23 1.24
C ASP A 92 10.11 18.49 -0.27
N ASN A 93 10.82 19.51 -0.76
CA ASN A 93 10.77 19.91 -2.17
C ASN A 93 11.44 18.91 -3.12
N ASP A 94 12.23 17.97 -2.59
CA ASP A 94 12.92 16.94 -3.37
C ASP A 94 12.05 15.68 -3.58
N ILE A 95 10.82 15.66 -3.06
CA ILE A 95 9.88 14.57 -3.28
C ILE A 95 9.36 14.59 -4.71
N PHE A 96 9.53 13.47 -5.39
CA PHE A 96 9.02 13.26 -6.72
C PHE A 96 7.59 12.69 -6.70
N LEU A 97 6.68 13.30 -7.47
CA LEU A 97 5.28 12.89 -7.62
C LEU A 97 5.03 12.45 -9.06
N PRO A 98 5.20 11.16 -9.40
CA PRO A 98 4.94 10.66 -10.74
C PRO A 98 3.45 10.74 -11.08
N LYS A 99 3.14 11.03 -12.34
CA LYS A 99 1.78 11.03 -12.89
C LYS A 99 1.52 9.84 -13.82
N THR A 100 2.57 9.17 -14.24
CA THR A 100 2.53 8.03 -15.15
C THR A 100 3.51 6.96 -14.71
N LEU A 101 3.29 5.73 -15.13
CA LEU A 101 4.20 4.62 -14.88
C LEU A 101 5.60 4.89 -15.49
N GLY A 102 5.65 5.53 -16.67
CA GLY A 102 6.91 5.91 -17.30
C GLY A 102 7.72 6.88 -16.45
N SER A 103 7.11 7.95 -15.92
CA SER A 103 7.80 8.90 -15.06
C SER A 103 8.25 8.26 -13.72
N ALA A 104 7.46 7.34 -13.16
CA ALA A 104 7.87 6.59 -11.98
C ALA A 104 9.07 5.69 -12.29
N TYR A 105 9.04 4.96 -13.41
CA TYR A 105 10.15 4.11 -13.83
C TYR A 105 11.45 4.92 -14.00
N GLU A 106 11.40 6.08 -14.66
CA GLU A 106 12.56 6.95 -14.79
C GLU A 106 13.16 7.34 -13.43
N PHE A 107 12.32 7.72 -12.48
CA PHE A 107 12.79 8.04 -11.13
C PHE A 107 13.44 6.84 -10.42
N LEU A 108 12.85 5.65 -10.57
CA LEU A 108 13.34 4.45 -9.90
C LEU A 108 14.70 3.98 -10.43
N VAL A 109 14.96 4.09 -11.75
CA VAL A 109 16.18 3.62 -12.37
C VAL A 109 17.31 4.65 -12.44
N TYR A 110 16.99 5.96 -12.39
CA TYR A 110 18.00 7.01 -12.41
C TYR A 110 18.37 7.50 -11.01
N PRO A 111 19.62 7.95 -10.78
CA PRO A 111 20.08 8.39 -9.45
C PRO A 111 19.57 9.77 -9.05
N LYS A 112 18.49 10.25 -9.63
CA LYS A 112 17.89 11.55 -9.32
C LYS A 112 16.87 11.43 -8.20
N GLY A 113 17.13 12.14 -7.08
CA GLY A 113 16.24 12.16 -5.93
C GLY A 113 16.25 10.87 -5.11
N LYS A 114 15.87 10.96 -3.83
CA LYS A 114 15.82 9.83 -2.91
C LYS A 114 14.39 9.34 -2.68
N THR A 115 13.39 10.21 -2.76
CA THR A 115 12.03 9.91 -2.32
C THR A 115 10.99 10.16 -3.41
N MET A 116 10.13 9.19 -3.60
CA MET A 116 8.96 9.25 -4.45
C MET A 116 7.71 9.01 -3.61
N VAL A 117 6.64 9.78 -3.87
CA VAL A 117 5.30 9.53 -3.34
C VAL A 117 4.36 9.35 -4.51
N SER A 118 3.70 8.21 -4.61
CA SER A 118 2.86 7.83 -5.75
C SER A 118 1.47 7.38 -5.32
N GLY A 119 0.47 7.64 -6.14
CA GLY A 119 -0.78 6.90 -6.17
C GLY A 119 -0.71 5.78 -7.21
N GLY A 120 -1.86 5.30 -7.66
CA GLY A 120 -1.98 4.35 -8.77
C GLY A 120 -1.52 4.99 -10.08
N LEU A 121 -0.82 4.22 -10.91
CA LEU A 121 -0.21 4.69 -12.15
C LEU A 121 -0.73 3.98 -13.40
N LYS A 122 -1.49 2.92 -13.22
CA LYS A 122 -2.11 2.17 -14.31
C LYS A 122 -3.55 1.80 -13.95
N VAL A 123 -4.47 2.13 -14.84
CA VAL A 123 -5.89 1.77 -14.72
C VAL A 123 -6.02 0.24 -14.63
N GLY A 124 -6.83 -0.23 -13.68
CA GLY A 124 -7.05 -1.65 -13.43
C GLY A 124 -6.05 -2.31 -12.47
N TRP A 125 -4.94 -1.64 -12.13
CA TRP A 125 -4.02 -2.12 -11.10
C TRP A 125 -4.41 -1.60 -9.71
N SER A 126 -4.17 -2.44 -8.71
CA SER A 126 -4.22 -1.98 -7.31
C SER A 126 -2.95 -1.21 -6.95
N THR A 127 -3.04 -0.35 -5.95
CA THR A 127 -1.84 0.32 -5.42
C THR A 127 -0.92 -0.63 -4.64
N ASP A 128 -1.37 -1.82 -4.27
CA ASP A 128 -0.50 -2.90 -3.77
C ASP A 128 0.37 -3.44 -4.90
N MET A 129 -0.19 -3.59 -6.12
CA MET A 129 0.55 -3.99 -7.31
C MET A 129 1.58 -2.94 -7.71
N ASP A 130 1.23 -1.63 -7.68
CA ASP A 130 2.21 -0.57 -7.93
C ASP A 130 3.39 -0.65 -6.94
N ALA A 131 3.11 -0.86 -5.64
CA ALA A 131 4.16 -1.02 -4.63
C ALA A 131 5.04 -2.25 -4.87
N ALA A 132 4.45 -3.38 -5.28
CA ALA A 132 5.19 -4.59 -5.62
C ALA A 132 6.12 -4.40 -6.84
N ILE A 133 5.65 -3.67 -7.87
CA ILE A 133 6.45 -3.33 -9.04
C ILE A 133 7.61 -2.41 -8.66
N PHE A 134 7.39 -1.43 -7.78
CA PHE A 134 8.48 -0.56 -7.30
C PHE A 134 9.52 -1.37 -6.51
N ALA A 135 9.09 -2.34 -5.70
CA ALA A 135 10.00 -3.23 -5.00
C ALA A 135 10.84 -4.08 -5.98
N ASP A 136 10.22 -4.64 -7.04
CA ASP A 136 10.93 -5.41 -8.08
C ASP A 136 11.96 -4.55 -8.82
N ILE A 137 11.60 -3.33 -9.23
CA ILE A 137 12.51 -2.43 -9.97
C ILE A 137 13.68 -1.96 -9.10
N LEU A 138 13.44 -1.70 -7.82
CA LEU A 138 14.44 -1.22 -6.88
C LEU A 138 15.26 -2.34 -6.22
N ASP A 139 14.95 -3.60 -6.50
CA ASP A 139 15.53 -4.76 -5.84
C ASP A 139 15.36 -4.70 -4.31
N ALA A 140 14.16 -4.33 -3.88
CA ALA A 140 13.81 -4.28 -2.48
C ALA A 140 13.34 -5.64 -1.98
N ASP A 141 13.83 -6.09 -0.83
CA ASP A 141 13.47 -7.39 -0.24
C ASP A 141 11.98 -7.52 0.05
N ARG A 142 11.33 -6.41 0.38
CA ARG A 142 9.93 -6.41 0.81
C ARG A 142 9.23 -5.08 0.62
N VAL A 143 7.91 -5.16 0.56
CA VAL A 143 7.00 -4.04 0.71
C VAL A 143 6.47 -4.01 2.15
N TYR A 144 6.54 -2.86 2.80
CA TYR A 144 5.83 -2.60 4.05
C TYR A 144 4.45 -2.03 3.72
N LYS A 145 3.40 -2.67 4.21
CA LYS A 145 2.02 -2.21 4.01
C LYS A 145 1.40 -1.84 5.35
N ILE A 146 1.14 -0.55 5.55
CA ILE A 146 0.35 -0.07 6.68
C ILE A 146 -1.11 0.09 6.22
N SER A 147 -2.03 -0.56 6.91
CA SER A 147 -3.46 -0.55 6.57
C SER A 147 -4.35 -0.60 7.82
N ASP A 148 -5.64 -0.80 7.65
CA ASP A 148 -6.62 -0.93 8.74
C ASP A 148 -6.63 -2.29 9.44
N ILE A 149 -5.75 -3.22 9.03
CA ILE A 149 -5.56 -4.50 9.72
C ILE A 149 -4.16 -4.57 10.35
N ASP A 150 -4.07 -5.11 11.55
CA ASP A 150 -2.83 -5.32 12.28
C ASP A 150 -2.10 -6.59 11.82
N TYR A 151 -2.86 -7.66 11.55
CA TYR A 151 -2.38 -8.95 11.05
C TYR A 151 -3.33 -9.51 10.01
N VAL A 152 -2.86 -10.46 9.23
CA VAL A 152 -3.71 -11.44 8.54
C VAL A 152 -4.21 -12.44 9.59
N TYR A 153 -5.47 -12.81 9.50
CA TYR A 153 -6.10 -13.76 10.44
C TYR A 153 -6.51 -15.03 9.71
N ASP A 154 -6.63 -16.13 10.46
CA ASP A 154 -7.12 -17.41 9.95
C ASP A 154 -8.61 -17.39 9.56
N LYS A 155 -9.36 -16.39 10.05
CA LYS A 155 -10.76 -16.08 9.73
C LYS A 155 -11.06 -14.61 10.08
N ASP A 156 -12.19 -14.08 9.63
CA ASP A 156 -12.53 -12.67 9.84
C ASP A 156 -12.66 -12.34 11.35
N PRO A 157 -11.78 -11.51 11.94
CA PRO A 157 -11.87 -11.18 13.38
C PRO A 157 -13.08 -10.31 13.73
N LYS A 158 -13.78 -9.75 12.74
CA LYS A 158 -15.03 -9.00 12.97
C LYS A 158 -16.23 -9.94 13.17
N GLU A 159 -16.16 -11.14 12.60
CA GLU A 159 -17.21 -12.15 12.66
C GLU A 159 -16.90 -13.23 13.74
N PHE A 160 -15.61 -13.50 13.98
CA PHE A 160 -15.16 -14.59 14.84
C PHE A 160 -14.24 -14.07 15.95
N PHE A 161 -14.72 -14.09 17.19
CA PHE A 161 -13.96 -13.63 18.37
C PHE A 161 -12.72 -14.47 18.69
N ASP A 162 -12.67 -15.71 18.19
CA ASP A 162 -11.56 -16.65 18.34
C ASP A 162 -10.62 -16.67 17.13
N ALA A 163 -10.72 -15.68 16.21
CA ALA A 163 -9.79 -15.47 15.10
C ALA A 163 -8.36 -15.29 15.62
N LYS A 164 -7.41 -15.99 15.00
CA LYS A 164 -6.01 -15.97 15.41
C LYS A 164 -5.17 -15.21 14.42
N PRO A 165 -4.32 -14.27 14.87
CA PRO A 165 -3.39 -13.58 13.99
C PRO A 165 -2.31 -14.53 13.50
N ILE A 166 -2.01 -14.48 12.22
CA ILE A 166 -0.94 -15.20 11.56
C ILE A 166 0.24 -14.24 11.47
N LYS A 167 1.36 -14.54 12.11
CA LYS A 167 2.54 -13.64 12.12
C LYS A 167 3.47 -13.88 10.94
N ASP A 168 3.49 -15.10 10.42
CA ASP A 168 4.39 -15.56 9.36
C ASP A 168 3.64 -16.54 8.48
N MET A 169 3.74 -16.35 7.17
CA MET A 169 3.14 -17.25 6.19
C MET A 169 3.83 -17.16 4.83
N THR A 170 3.87 -18.27 4.14
CA THR A 170 4.34 -18.32 2.75
C THR A 170 3.25 -17.86 1.78
N TRP A 171 3.63 -17.46 0.55
CA TRP A 171 2.65 -17.20 -0.52
C TRP A 171 1.75 -18.40 -0.79
N LYS A 172 2.25 -19.61 -0.65
CA LYS A 172 1.47 -20.85 -0.80
C LYS A 172 0.35 -20.92 0.25
N GLU A 173 0.67 -20.61 1.51
CA GLU A 173 -0.31 -20.57 2.60
C GLU A 173 -1.29 -19.42 2.41
N TYR A 174 -0.83 -18.25 1.97
CA TYR A 174 -1.69 -17.13 1.61
C TYR A 174 -2.74 -17.53 0.56
N PHE A 175 -2.31 -18.16 -0.53
CA PHE A 175 -3.22 -18.62 -1.59
C PHE A 175 -4.23 -19.65 -1.07
N LYS A 176 -3.80 -20.56 -0.20
CA LYS A 176 -4.69 -21.53 0.42
C LYS A 176 -5.70 -20.87 1.35
N THR A 177 -5.26 -19.92 2.20
CA THR A 177 -6.12 -19.22 3.17
C THR A 177 -7.21 -18.42 2.50
N PHE A 178 -6.90 -17.75 1.39
CA PHE A 178 -7.83 -16.89 0.68
C PHE A 178 -8.47 -17.53 -0.57
N ASN A 179 -8.28 -18.87 -0.76
CA ASN A 179 -8.81 -19.61 -1.90
C ASN A 179 -8.48 -18.96 -3.26
N VAL A 180 -7.25 -18.47 -3.42
CA VAL A 180 -6.80 -17.81 -4.64
C VAL A 180 -6.69 -18.82 -5.77
N VAL A 181 -7.45 -18.60 -6.85
CA VAL A 181 -7.38 -19.39 -8.08
C VAL A 181 -6.39 -18.73 -9.04
N GLN A 182 -5.51 -19.56 -9.62
CA GLN A 182 -4.52 -19.08 -10.58
C GLN A 182 -5.22 -18.51 -11.84
N GLY A 183 -4.89 -17.25 -12.20
CA GLY A 183 -5.50 -16.57 -13.36
C GLY A 183 -6.76 -15.76 -13.02
N GLU A 184 -7.18 -15.71 -11.76
CA GLU A 184 -8.27 -14.84 -11.33
C GLU A 184 -7.83 -13.37 -11.36
N GLN A 185 -8.66 -12.48 -11.92
CA GLN A 185 -8.39 -11.05 -12.00
C GLN A 185 -8.80 -10.33 -10.71
N HIS A 186 -8.19 -9.17 -10.48
CA HIS A 186 -8.55 -8.28 -9.39
C HIS A 186 -10.04 -7.90 -9.44
N LYS A 187 -10.74 -8.18 -8.33
CA LYS A 187 -12.12 -7.69 -8.13
C LYS A 187 -12.07 -6.43 -7.27
N PRO A 188 -12.65 -5.31 -7.71
CA PRO A 188 -12.81 -4.14 -6.87
C PRO A 188 -13.50 -4.51 -5.56
N ASN A 189 -13.02 -3.98 -4.43
CA ASN A 189 -13.58 -4.21 -3.09
C ASN A 189 -13.47 -5.65 -2.53
N GLY A 190 -12.55 -6.48 -3.05
CA GLY A 190 -12.24 -7.77 -2.43
C GLY A 190 -11.77 -7.59 -0.97
N LYS A 191 -12.28 -8.43 -0.05
CA LYS A 191 -11.91 -8.42 1.39
C LYS A 191 -10.54 -9.04 1.68
N MET A 192 -9.65 -9.13 0.69
CA MET A 192 -8.32 -9.72 0.86
C MET A 192 -7.30 -8.67 1.31
N PRO A 193 -6.34 -9.05 2.17
CA PRO A 193 -5.25 -8.17 2.59
C PRO A 193 -4.40 -7.64 1.42
N LEU A 194 -4.17 -8.47 0.41
CA LEU A 194 -3.54 -8.15 -0.87
C LEU A 194 -4.41 -8.72 -1.99
N ASP A 195 -4.52 -8.01 -3.10
CA ASP A 195 -5.25 -8.53 -4.25
C ASP A 195 -4.52 -9.71 -4.92
N VAL A 196 -5.28 -10.48 -5.67
CA VAL A 196 -4.82 -11.74 -6.29
C VAL A 196 -3.65 -11.52 -7.24
N GLU A 197 -3.72 -10.50 -8.10
CA GLU A 197 -2.68 -10.23 -9.09
C GLU A 197 -1.37 -9.81 -8.43
N CYS A 198 -1.44 -8.94 -7.42
CA CYS A 198 -0.30 -8.52 -6.61
C CYS A 198 0.34 -9.72 -5.91
N ALA A 199 -0.46 -10.55 -5.22
CA ALA A 199 0.05 -11.72 -4.51
C ALA A 199 0.71 -12.74 -5.45
N GLN A 200 0.13 -13.00 -6.62
CA GLN A 200 0.71 -13.87 -7.65
C GLN A 200 2.00 -13.30 -8.24
N TYR A 201 2.04 -11.96 -8.46
CA TYR A 201 3.24 -11.28 -8.93
C TYR A 201 4.39 -11.44 -7.92
N CYS A 202 4.12 -11.14 -6.65
CA CYS A 202 5.10 -11.24 -5.57
C CYS A 202 5.63 -12.66 -5.39
N ALA A 203 4.75 -13.66 -5.43
CA ALA A 203 5.16 -15.08 -5.36
C ALA A 203 6.11 -15.47 -6.49
N ARG A 204 5.86 -15.00 -7.72
CA ARG A 204 6.74 -15.28 -8.87
C ARG A 204 8.07 -14.55 -8.81
N LYS A 205 8.09 -13.33 -8.23
CA LYS A 205 9.26 -12.45 -8.16
C LYS A 205 10.09 -12.61 -6.89
N GLY A 206 9.60 -13.39 -5.93
CA GLY A 206 10.28 -13.58 -4.65
C GLY A 206 10.16 -12.34 -3.73
N ILE A 207 9.18 -11.47 -3.95
CA ILE A 207 8.96 -10.27 -3.15
C ILE A 207 8.13 -10.63 -1.93
N SER A 208 8.55 -10.14 -0.77
CA SER A 208 7.81 -10.31 0.49
C SER A 208 6.94 -9.09 0.81
N PHE A 209 5.91 -9.28 1.63
CA PHE A 209 5.11 -8.21 2.22
C PHE A 209 5.14 -8.31 3.75
N LEU A 210 5.29 -7.19 4.43
CA LEU A 210 4.92 -7.06 5.83
C LEU A 210 3.63 -6.25 5.91
N ILE A 211 2.54 -6.90 6.33
CA ILE A 211 1.21 -6.30 6.47
C ILE A 211 1.00 -5.95 7.93
N THR A 212 0.76 -4.67 8.22
CA THR A 212 0.63 -4.13 9.57
C THR A 212 -0.35 -2.95 9.63
N GLY A 213 -0.63 -2.45 10.81
CA GLY A 213 -1.53 -1.29 11.02
C GLY A 213 -2.62 -1.59 12.03
N GLY A 214 -3.88 -1.33 11.69
CA GLY A 214 -5.03 -1.60 12.55
C GLY A 214 -4.81 -1.15 14.00
N LYS A 215 -5.02 -2.04 14.97
CA LYS A 215 -4.82 -1.75 16.40
C LYS A 215 -3.38 -1.35 16.76
N LEU A 216 -2.39 -1.81 16.02
CA LEU A 216 -0.99 -1.43 16.29
C LEU A 216 -0.76 0.08 16.07
N LEU A 217 -1.54 0.73 15.18
CA LEU A 217 -1.52 2.18 15.01
C LEU A 217 -2.14 2.95 16.18
N GLU A 218 -3.02 2.31 16.94
CA GLU A 218 -3.66 2.89 18.13
C GLU A 218 -2.79 2.72 19.39
N GLU A 219 -2.02 1.63 19.46
CA GLU A 219 -1.23 1.24 20.62
C GLU A 219 0.22 1.77 20.60
N GLU A 220 0.72 2.15 19.42
CA GLU A 220 2.12 2.51 19.21
C GLU A 220 2.23 3.74 18.30
N ASP A 221 2.89 4.78 18.76
CA ASP A 221 3.10 6.02 18.00
C ASP A 221 4.29 5.95 17.04
N ASP A 222 5.27 5.14 17.36
CA ASP A 222 6.52 4.99 16.59
C ASP A 222 6.30 4.06 15.38
N ILE A 223 6.32 4.65 14.20
CA ILE A 223 6.19 3.92 12.93
C ILE A 223 7.27 2.83 12.80
N SER A 224 8.49 3.06 13.27
CA SER A 224 9.56 2.04 13.24
C SER A 224 9.23 0.79 14.02
N LYS A 225 8.50 0.91 15.13
CA LYS A 225 8.06 -0.23 15.92
C LYS A 225 6.86 -0.94 15.29
N ILE A 226 5.96 -0.18 14.64
CA ILE A 226 4.83 -0.73 13.89
C ILE A 226 5.35 -1.58 12.73
N LEU A 227 6.35 -1.09 11.98
CA LEU A 227 6.98 -1.79 10.85
C LEU A 227 7.79 -3.03 11.25
N LYS A 228 7.87 -3.37 12.52
CA LYS A 228 8.47 -4.62 13.05
C LYS A 228 7.43 -5.66 13.46
N LYS A 229 6.14 -5.31 13.41
CA LYS A 229 5.01 -6.15 13.82
C LYS A 229 4.08 -6.36 12.63
N GLY A 230 3.27 -7.39 12.66
CA GLY A 230 2.31 -7.69 11.59
C GLY A 230 2.49 -9.09 11.04
N THR A 231 1.91 -9.34 9.87
CA THR A 231 2.07 -10.60 9.13
C THR A 231 3.14 -10.46 8.06
N PHE A 232 4.17 -11.29 8.15
CA PHE A 232 5.18 -11.41 7.12
C PHE A 232 4.76 -12.47 6.11
N VAL A 233 4.47 -12.05 4.87
CA VAL A 233 4.14 -12.95 3.75
C VAL A 233 5.34 -13.03 2.82
N HIS A 234 5.82 -14.25 2.55
CA HIS A 234 7.09 -14.45 1.84
C HIS A 234 7.09 -15.69 0.92
N PRO A 235 8.10 -15.87 0.07
CA PRO A 235 8.28 -17.03 -0.80
C PRO A 235 8.24 -18.38 -0.08
#